data_ad9b1327da723e1db472823f2c9d623f
#
_entry.id   ad9b1327da723e1db472823f2c9d623f
#
_cell.length_a   1.000
_cell.length_b   1.000
_cell.length_c   1.000
_cell.angle_alpha   90.00
_cell.angle_beta   90.00
_cell.angle_gamma   90.00
#
_symmetry.space_group_name_H-M   'P 1'
#
loop_
_entity.id
_entity.type
_entity.pdbx_description
1 polymer ?
#
loop_
_entity_poly.entity_id
_entity_poly.type
_entity_poly.pdbx_seq_one_letter_code
_entity_poly.pdbx_strand_id
1 'polypeptide(L)'
;VGLKPTVGLLSRTGIVPISSTLDTPGPMTKNVTDSFILFNSMLGYDASDPKSIEIADNNFGDVEETFKGKRFGVFKDIYKDSIFKINIDKIKEAGGEIVVIAPKKVNLPGFLSILNLEMKDELPKYLNNYADKKVKVSNVNDIISYNNKAKKLRAPYGQLRFINIGKDTTSQRDLERIKTKLKIKARTFFGALETKNLDAILSMNNSHSAYSAVAEYPNLTIPMGYKETGEPISLTFIGKSHEEGKLLLLGYTFEQLTNHRKMPEDFK
;
A
#
# COMPACT_ATOMS: atom_id res chain seq x y z
N VAL A 1 5.35 4.26 10.95
CA VAL A 1 4.11 3.51 10.68
C VAL A 1 3.48 4.05 9.41
N GLY A 2 2.97 3.19 8.54
CA GLY A 2 2.30 3.58 7.30
C GLY A 2 1.08 2.70 7.04
N LEU A 3 -0.07 3.31 6.83
CA LEU A 3 -1.30 2.63 6.44
C LEU A 3 -1.60 2.92 4.96
N LYS A 4 -1.68 1.90 4.12
CA LYS A 4 -2.33 1.95 2.82
C LYS A 4 -3.75 1.42 2.98
N PRO A 5 -4.78 2.25 2.96
CA PRO A 5 -6.15 1.76 3.11
C PRO A 5 -6.69 1.12 1.82
N THR A 6 -7.88 0.57 1.90
CA THR A 6 -8.70 0.18 0.76
C THR A 6 -8.97 1.40 -0.13
N VAL A 7 -8.89 1.23 -1.44
CA VAL A 7 -9.17 2.30 -2.40
C VAL A 7 -10.61 2.79 -2.25
N GLY A 8 -10.78 4.10 -2.16
CA GLY A 8 -12.08 4.75 -2.03
C GLY A 8 -12.50 5.13 -0.61
N LEU A 9 -11.81 4.65 0.42
CA LEU A 9 -12.05 5.08 1.81
C LEU A 9 -11.61 6.53 2.06
N LEU A 10 -10.55 6.94 1.42
CA LEU A 10 -10.04 8.32 1.47
C LEU A 10 -10.14 8.94 0.08
N SER A 11 -10.61 10.18 0.01
CA SER A 11 -10.72 10.93 -1.23
C SER A 11 -9.36 11.11 -1.92
N ARG A 12 -9.35 11.02 -3.24
CA ARG A 12 -8.20 11.27 -4.10
C ARG A 12 -8.31 12.60 -4.87
N THR A 13 -9.37 13.36 -4.63
CA THR A 13 -9.58 14.66 -5.27
C THR A 13 -8.42 15.60 -4.97
N GLY A 14 -7.84 16.20 -6.00
CA GLY A 14 -6.69 17.11 -5.87
C GLY A 14 -5.34 16.42 -5.70
N ILE A 15 -5.26 15.09 -5.68
CA ILE A 15 -4.01 14.34 -5.64
C ILE A 15 -3.50 14.11 -7.06
N VAL A 16 -2.19 14.30 -7.29
CA VAL A 16 -1.55 14.01 -8.59
C VAL A 16 -1.72 12.51 -8.91
N PRO A 17 -2.41 12.15 -10.00
CA PRO A 17 -2.77 10.77 -10.26
C PRO A 17 -1.62 9.97 -10.89
N ILE A 18 -1.56 8.68 -10.54
CA ILE A 18 -0.89 7.64 -11.33
C ILE A 18 -1.95 6.68 -11.87
N SER A 19 -2.87 6.23 -11.02
CA SER A 19 -3.83 5.19 -11.39
C SER A 19 -5.18 5.43 -10.71
N SER A 20 -6.21 5.68 -11.48
CA SER A 20 -7.59 5.77 -10.99
C SER A 20 -8.10 4.47 -10.36
N THR A 21 -7.45 3.33 -10.67
CA THR A 21 -7.79 2.01 -10.11
C THR A 21 -7.08 1.74 -8.79
N LEU A 22 -5.82 2.16 -8.62
CA LEU A 22 -4.94 1.68 -7.54
C LEU A 22 -4.51 2.76 -6.55
N ASP A 23 -4.60 4.04 -6.91
CA ASP A 23 -4.18 5.13 -6.04
C ASP A 23 -5.06 5.22 -4.80
N THR A 24 -4.42 5.42 -3.67
CA THR A 24 -5.06 5.74 -2.39
C THR A 24 -4.08 6.51 -1.52
N PRO A 25 -4.47 7.64 -0.92
CA PRO A 25 -3.69 8.26 0.15
C PRO A 25 -3.72 7.38 1.40
N GLY A 26 -2.80 7.64 2.32
CA GLY A 26 -2.77 6.95 3.60
C GLY A 26 -1.87 7.65 4.61
N PRO A 27 -2.16 7.56 5.90
CA PRO A 27 -1.38 8.20 6.94
C PRO A 27 0.03 7.59 7.05
N MET A 28 1.02 8.46 7.26
CA MET A 28 2.38 8.12 7.66
C MET A 28 2.69 8.81 8.98
N THR A 29 2.89 8.04 10.06
CA THR A 29 2.95 8.54 11.42
C THR A 29 4.07 7.91 12.23
N LYS A 30 4.31 8.42 13.44
CA LYS A 30 5.36 7.89 14.33
C LYS A 30 4.93 6.62 15.06
N ASN A 31 3.63 6.43 15.29
CA ASN A 31 3.05 5.30 16.02
C ASN A 31 1.69 4.93 15.42
N VAL A 32 1.13 3.80 15.85
CA VAL A 32 -0.15 3.30 15.33
C VAL A 32 -1.34 4.13 15.81
N THR A 33 -1.29 4.67 17.03
CA THR A 33 -2.34 5.56 17.55
C THR A 33 -2.50 6.81 16.69
N ASP A 34 -1.40 7.47 16.35
CA ASP A 34 -1.44 8.63 15.45
C ASP A 34 -1.97 8.25 14.06
N SER A 35 -1.63 7.04 13.58
CA SER A 35 -2.14 6.53 12.30
C SER A 35 -3.66 6.34 12.33
N PHE A 36 -4.18 5.81 13.42
CA PHE A 36 -5.62 5.67 13.66
C PHE A 36 -6.33 7.02 13.69
N ILE A 37 -5.82 7.98 14.47
CA ILE A 37 -6.42 9.32 14.60
C ILE A 37 -6.43 10.03 13.24
N LEU A 38 -5.29 10.01 12.53
CA LEU A 38 -5.17 10.66 11.23
C LEU A 38 -6.07 9.99 10.18
N PHE A 39 -6.09 8.65 10.15
CA PHE A 39 -6.97 7.92 9.24
C PHE A 39 -8.44 8.28 9.44
N ASN A 40 -8.92 8.26 10.68
CA ASN A 40 -10.29 8.65 11.01
C ASN A 40 -10.63 10.09 10.62
N SER A 41 -9.67 11.01 10.80
CA SER A 41 -9.85 12.41 10.42
C SER A 41 -9.95 12.63 8.91
N MET A 42 -9.42 11.70 8.13
CA MET A 42 -9.40 11.74 6.65
C MET A 42 -10.58 10.99 6.03
N LEU A 43 -11.31 10.15 6.79
CA LEU A 43 -12.46 9.40 6.29
C LEU A 43 -13.59 10.35 5.88
N GLY A 44 -14.24 10.02 4.79
CA GLY A 44 -15.43 10.75 4.34
C GLY A 44 -15.75 10.49 2.88
N TYR A 45 -17.03 10.59 2.55
CA TYR A 45 -17.49 10.49 1.18
C TYR A 45 -17.19 11.77 0.41
N ASP A 46 -16.62 11.62 -0.77
CA ASP A 46 -16.39 12.72 -1.72
C ASP A 46 -17.05 12.42 -3.07
N ALA A 47 -18.12 13.11 -3.38
CA ALA A 47 -18.84 12.97 -4.65
C ALA A 47 -17.99 13.31 -5.89
N SER A 48 -16.86 14.01 -5.72
CA SER A 48 -15.93 14.34 -6.81
C SER A 48 -14.95 13.21 -7.13
N ASP A 49 -14.78 12.24 -6.22
CA ASP A 49 -13.97 11.03 -6.46
C ASP A 49 -14.88 9.85 -6.84
N PRO A 50 -14.86 9.38 -8.10
CA PRO A 50 -15.72 8.29 -8.55
C PRO A 50 -15.45 6.93 -7.87
N LYS A 51 -14.41 6.83 -7.06
CA LYS A 51 -14.08 5.64 -6.25
C LYS A 51 -14.44 5.83 -4.78
N SER A 52 -14.79 7.04 -4.36
CA SER A 52 -15.16 7.29 -2.97
C SER A 52 -16.37 6.47 -2.57
N ILE A 53 -16.30 5.87 -1.41
CA ILE A 53 -17.36 5.06 -0.82
C ILE A 53 -17.79 5.65 0.51
N GLU A 54 -19.07 5.58 0.78
CA GLU A 54 -19.62 5.93 2.10
C GLU A 54 -19.39 4.80 3.08
N ILE A 55 -18.90 5.13 4.28
CA ILE A 55 -18.69 4.16 5.36
C ILE A 55 -19.80 4.38 6.37
N ALA A 56 -20.61 3.35 6.58
CA ALA A 56 -21.74 3.40 7.50
C ALA A 56 -21.31 3.42 8.99
N ASP A 57 -20.13 2.87 9.31
CA ASP A 57 -19.65 2.76 10.69
C ASP A 57 -18.12 2.89 10.75
N ASN A 58 -17.64 3.87 11.52
CA ASN A 58 -16.22 4.11 11.79
C ASN A 58 -15.77 3.51 13.12
N ASN A 59 -16.58 2.62 13.70
CA ASN A 59 -16.24 1.98 14.97
C ASN A 59 -15.24 0.85 14.73
N PHE A 60 -14.00 1.05 15.14
CA PHE A 60 -12.93 0.07 15.03
C PHE A 60 -12.91 -0.96 16.17
N GLY A 61 -13.98 -1.04 16.95
CA GLY A 61 -14.14 -1.99 18.07
C GLY A 61 -13.37 -1.60 19.33
N ASP A 62 -13.61 -2.32 20.40
CA ASP A 62 -12.85 -2.19 21.63
C ASP A 62 -11.43 -2.74 21.47
N VAL A 63 -10.45 -2.02 22.03
CA VAL A 63 -9.03 -2.37 21.93
C VAL A 63 -8.74 -3.52 22.90
N GLU A 64 -8.88 -4.76 22.44
CA GLU A 64 -8.23 -5.88 23.12
C GLU A 64 -6.76 -5.97 22.66
N GLU A 65 -5.84 -5.60 23.52
CA GLU A 65 -4.38 -5.63 23.27
C GLU A 65 -3.84 -7.07 23.34
N THR A 66 -4.39 -7.98 22.53
CA THR A 66 -4.00 -9.38 22.57
C THR A 66 -3.93 -10.03 21.20
N PHE A 67 -2.94 -10.91 21.03
CA PHE A 67 -2.91 -11.83 19.91
C PHE A 67 -3.58 -13.17 20.19
N LYS A 68 -4.09 -13.38 21.40
CA LYS A 68 -4.76 -14.62 21.78
C LYS A 68 -5.95 -14.89 20.87
N GLY A 69 -5.96 -16.07 20.25
CA GLY A 69 -7.00 -16.47 19.30
C GLY A 69 -6.89 -15.84 17.91
N LYS A 70 -5.89 -14.98 17.65
CA LYS A 70 -5.64 -14.43 16.32
C LYS A 70 -4.75 -15.35 15.50
N ARG A 71 -5.03 -15.45 14.20
CA ARG A 71 -4.36 -16.36 13.27
C ARG A 71 -3.64 -15.58 12.15
N PHE A 72 -2.34 -15.80 12.00
CA PHE A 72 -1.52 -15.06 11.05
C PHE A 72 -0.90 -15.98 10.01
N GLY A 73 -1.04 -15.62 8.73
CA GLY A 73 -0.34 -16.29 7.64
C GLY A 73 1.06 -15.73 7.44
N VAL A 74 2.03 -16.60 7.27
CA VAL A 74 3.43 -16.22 6.98
C VAL A 74 3.93 -17.01 5.78
N PHE A 75 4.43 -16.33 4.75
CA PHE A 75 5.04 -17.01 3.61
C PHE A 75 6.38 -17.67 4.00
N LYS A 76 6.54 -18.93 3.59
CA LYS A 76 7.70 -19.76 3.97
C LYS A 76 9.05 -19.17 3.56
N ASP A 77 9.11 -18.42 2.47
CA ASP A 77 10.33 -17.80 1.94
C ASP A 77 10.83 -16.64 2.81
N ILE A 78 9.93 -15.77 3.30
CA ILE A 78 10.30 -14.67 4.19
C ILE A 78 10.49 -15.11 5.65
N TYR A 79 9.92 -16.24 6.06
CA TYR A 79 10.08 -16.78 7.42
C TYR A 79 11.51 -17.22 7.76
N LYS A 80 12.40 -17.22 6.75
CA LYS A 80 13.83 -17.51 6.91
C LYS A 80 14.66 -16.31 7.39
N ASP A 81 14.15 -15.08 7.23
CA ASP A 81 14.82 -13.87 7.71
C ASP A 81 14.85 -13.87 9.24
N SER A 82 16.02 -13.60 9.83
CA SER A 82 16.23 -13.69 11.28
C SER A 82 15.45 -12.62 12.05
N ILE A 83 15.45 -11.38 11.55
CA ILE A 83 14.72 -10.25 12.19
C ILE A 83 13.21 -10.52 12.13
N PHE A 84 12.74 -10.96 10.96
CA PHE A 84 11.34 -11.31 10.78
C PHE A 84 10.92 -12.44 11.72
N LYS A 85 11.72 -13.53 11.77
CA LYS A 85 11.45 -14.70 12.60
C LYS A 85 11.36 -14.36 14.09
N ILE A 86 12.29 -13.56 14.62
CA ILE A 86 12.26 -13.10 16.03
C ILE A 86 10.94 -12.40 16.35
N ASN A 87 10.45 -11.54 15.46
CA ASN A 87 9.20 -10.83 15.68
C ASN A 87 7.97 -11.73 15.56
N ILE A 88 8.00 -12.72 14.66
CA ILE A 88 6.93 -13.72 14.57
C ILE A 88 6.89 -14.62 15.82
N ASP A 89 8.05 -14.96 16.38
CA ASP A 89 8.11 -15.75 17.61
C ASP A 89 7.54 -14.95 18.80
N LYS A 90 7.78 -13.63 18.90
CA LYS A 90 7.11 -12.75 19.88
C LYS A 90 5.58 -12.74 19.74
N ILE A 91 5.05 -12.71 18.52
CA ILE A 91 3.60 -12.81 18.26
C ILE A 91 3.06 -14.15 18.78
N LYS A 92 3.79 -15.27 18.58
CA LYS A 92 3.41 -16.57 19.11
C LYS A 92 3.41 -16.60 20.65
N GLU A 93 4.47 -16.08 21.26
CA GLU A 93 4.58 -15.99 22.72
C GLU A 93 3.45 -15.17 23.33
N ALA A 94 2.95 -14.15 22.62
CA ALA A 94 1.79 -13.35 22.99
C ALA A 94 0.43 -14.02 22.64
N GLY A 95 0.44 -15.30 22.24
CA GLY A 95 -0.77 -16.10 22.02
C GLY A 95 -1.29 -16.15 20.57
N GLY A 96 -0.59 -15.56 19.61
CA GLY A 96 -0.95 -15.62 18.20
C GLY A 96 -0.63 -16.97 17.56
N GLU A 97 -1.52 -17.50 16.75
CA GLU A 97 -1.28 -18.71 15.95
C GLU A 97 -0.62 -18.33 14.61
N ILE A 98 0.50 -18.97 14.29
CA ILE A 98 1.22 -18.76 13.03
C ILE A 98 0.97 -19.92 12.09
N VAL A 99 0.42 -19.62 10.93
CA VAL A 99 0.14 -20.56 9.85
C VAL A 99 1.14 -20.31 8.70
N VAL A 100 2.11 -21.20 8.55
CA VAL A 100 3.07 -21.13 7.44
C VAL A 100 2.36 -21.50 6.14
N ILE A 101 2.43 -20.60 5.16
CA ILE A 101 1.82 -20.77 3.84
C ILE A 101 2.89 -20.87 2.76
N ALA A 102 2.67 -21.78 1.80
CA ALA A 102 3.54 -21.88 0.64
C ALA A 102 3.28 -20.66 -0.29
N PRO A 103 4.32 -19.96 -0.76
CA PRO A 103 4.14 -18.88 -1.70
C PRO A 103 3.58 -19.44 -3.01
N LYS A 104 2.53 -18.78 -3.52
CA LYS A 104 2.01 -19.08 -4.86
C LYS A 104 2.83 -18.29 -5.89
N LYS A 105 3.30 -18.96 -6.94
CA LYS A 105 3.93 -18.28 -8.08
C LYS A 105 2.83 -17.61 -8.92
N VAL A 106 2.51 -16.38 -8.60
CA VAL A 106 1.53 -15.57 -9.32
C VAL A 106 2.25 -14.38 -9.93
N ASN A 107 2.26 -14.27 -11.25
CA ASN A 107 2.76 -13.09 -11.94
C ASN A 107 1.62 -12.10 -12.19
N LEU A 108 1.96 -10.81 -12.21
CA LEU A 108 1.02 -9.71 -12.49
C LEU A 108 1.31 -9.08 -13.88
N PRO A 109 1.16 -9.82 -15.00
CA PRO A 109 1.44 -9.29 -16.33
C PRO A 109 0.44 -8.18 -16.67
N GLY A 110 0.95 -7.04 -17.17
CA GLY A 110 0.13 -5.87 -17.46
C GLY A 110 -0.06 -4.91 -16.27
N PHE A 111 0.51 -5.19 -15.10
CA PHE A 111 0.47 -4.26 -13.96
C PHE A 111 0.97 -2.86 -14.35
N LEU A 112 2.09 -2.78 -15.06
CA LEU A 112 2.61 -1.49 -15.53
C LEU A 112 1.71 -0.83 -16.58
N SER A 113 0.99 -1.60 -17.40
CA SER A 113 0.05 -1.02 -18.37
C SER A 113 -1.13 -0.34 -17.68
N ILE A 114 -1.59 -0.83 -16.52
CA ILE A 114 -2.59 -0.12 -15.71
C ILE A 114 -2.04 1.26 -15.33
N LEU A 115 -0.86 1.32 -14.72
CA LEU A 115 -0.25 2.57 -14.29
C LEU A 115 0.03 3.52 -15.48
N ASN A 116 0.55 2.97 -16.59
CA ASN A 116 0.90 3.76 -17.77
C ASN A 116 -0.33 4.41 -18.40
N LEU A 117 -1.36 3.63 -18.67
CA LEU A 117 -2.53 4.12 -19.40
C LEU A 117 -3.40 5.02 -18.54
N GLU A 118 -3.58 4.68 -17.27
CA GLU A 118 -4.35 5.53 -16.37
C GLU A 118 -3.64 6.86 -16.11
N MET A 119 -2.31 6.88 -15.90
CA MET A 119 -1.58 8.14 -15.78
C MET A 119 -1.62 8.96 -17.06
N LYS A 120 -1.56 8.31 -18.23
CA LYS A 120 -1.67 8.97 -19.54
C LYS A 120 -2.99 9.72 -19.69
N ASP A 121 -4.09 9.16 -19.17
CA ASP A 121 -5.43 9.72 -19.27
C ASP A 121 -5.76 10.70 -18.12
N GLU A 122 -5.31 10.43 -16.90
CA GLU A 122 -5.68 11.18 -15.71
C GLU A 122 -4.81 12.42 -15.46
N LEU A 123 -3.51 12.34 -15.76
CA LEU A 123 -2.60 13.47 -15.53
C LEU A 123 -2.98 14.74 -16.30
N PRO A 124 -3.40 14.68 -17.59
CA PRO A 124 -3.92 15.86 -18.29
C PRO A 124 -5.13 16.49 -17.61
N LYS A 125 -6.07 15.69 -17.12
CA LYS A 125 -7.25 16.17 -16.39
C LYS A 125 -6.86 16.88 -15.11
N TYR A 126 -5.95 16.28 -14.34
CA TYR A 126 -5.40 16.88 -13.13
C TYR A 126 -4.73 18.23 -13.41
N LEU A 127 -3.85 18.30 -14.41
CA LEU A 127 -3.14 19.52 -14.78
C LEU A 127 -4.11 20.62 -15.23
N ASN A 128 -5.14 20.26 -15.99
CA ASN A 128 -6.16 21.22 -16.43
C ASN A 128 -6.98 21.78 -15.27
N ASN A 129 -7.29 20.97 -14.27
CA ASN A 129 -8.22 21.35 -13.20
C ASN A 129 -7.52 22.02 -12.00
N TYR A 130 -6.26 21.63 -11.72
CA TYR A 130 -5.59 22.00 -10.47
C TYR A 130 -4.25 22.74 -10.66
N ALA A 131 -3.62 22.68 -11.84
CA ALA A 131 -2.34 23.34 -12.03
C ALA A 131 -2.49 24.86 -12.16
N ASP A 132 -1.51 25.60 -11.63
CA ASP A 132 -1.43 27.06 -11.85
C ASP A 132 -1.30 27.36 -13.34
N LYS A 133 -1.92 28.46 -13.81
CA LYS A 133 -1.87 28.92 -15.22
C LYS A 133 -0.47 29.17 -15.75
N LYS A 134 0.52 29.34 -14.87
CA LYS A 134 1.94 29.45 -15.23
C LYS A 134 2.56 28.11 -15.63
N VAL A 135 1.98 26.99 -15.23
CA VAL A 135 2.42 25.64 -15.63
C VAL A 135 2.10 25.46 -17.11
N LYS A 136 3.16 25.18 -17.90
CA LYS A 136 3.07 25.09 -19.37
C LYS A 136 3.15 23.65 -19.88
N VAL A 137 2.99 22.66 -19.00
CA VAL A 137 2.91 21.25 -19.36
C VAL A 137 1.49 20.77 -19.20
N SER A 138 0.97 20.00 -20.13
CA SER A 138 -0.41 19.52 -20.15
C SER A 138 -0.51 17.99 -20.19
N ASN A 139 0.58 17.29 -20.42
CA ASN A 139 0.63 15.84 -20.55
C ASN A 139 2.03 15.29 -20.29
N VAL A 140 2.18 13.97 -20.29
CA VAL A 140 3.45 13.29 -20.04
C VAL A 140 4.54 13.64 -21.07
N ASN A 141 4.20 13.84 -22.35
CA ASN A 141 5.18 14.18 -23.38
C ASN A 141 5.75 15.59 -23.19
N ASP A 142 4.93 16.53 -22.72
CA ASP A 142 5.38 17.88 -22.37
C ASP A 142 6.36 17.82 -21.19
N ILE A 143 6.09 16.98 -20.19
CA ILE A 143 7.00 16.77 -19.06
C ILE A 143 8.33 16.19 -19.53
N ILE A 144 8.30 15.17 -20.39
CA ILE A 144 9.52 14.59 -20.98
C ILE A 144 10.34 15.66 -21.71
N SER A 145 9.66 16.47 -22.51
CA SER A 145 10.28 17.55 -23.29
C SER A 145 10.87 18.62 -22.38
N TYR A 146 10.15 19.00 -21.33
CA TYR A 146 10.62 19.95 -20.32
C TYR A 146 11.87 19.42 -19.59
N ASN A 147 11.85 18.17 -19.19
CA ASN A 147 12.98 17.53 -18.48
C ASN A 147 14.22 17.45 -19.38
N ASN A 148 14.05 17.16 -20.67
CA ASN A 148 15.16 17.04 -21.63
C ASN A 148 15.93 18.35 -21.83
N LYS A 149 15.30 19.53 -21.63
CA LYS A 149 15.97 20.84 -21.70
C LYS A 149 17.07 21.04 -20.65
N ALA A 150 16.99 20.33 -19.53
CA ALA A 150 17.98 20.37 -18.45
C ALA A 150 18.05 19.01 -17.73
N LYS A 151 18.32 17.95 -18.48
CA LYS A 151 18.18 16.55 -18.04
C LYS A 151 18.91 16.22 -16.75
N LYS A 152 20.17 16.71 -16.60
CA LYS A 152 20.96 16.45 -15.39
C LYS A 152 20.33 17.05 -14.12
N LEU A 153 19.61 18.17 -14.24
CA LEU A 153 18.95 18.87 -13.12
C LEU A 153 17.55 18.32 -12.87
N ARG A 154 16.75 18.07 -13.93
CA ARG A 154 15.31 17.79 -13.84
C ARG A 154 14.98 16.31 -13.82
N ALA A 155 15.88 15.47 -14.31
CA ALA A 155 15.73 14.01 -14.33
C ALA A 155 17.09 13.33 -14.03
N PRO A 156 17.72 13.61 -12.87
CA PRO A 156 19.07 13.10 -12.54
C PRO A 156 19.11 11.57 -12.49
N TYR A 157 18.01 10.93 -12.15
CA TYR A 157 17.84 9.46 -12.11
C TYR A 157 17.17 8.90 -13.36
N GLY A 158 17.04 9.71 -14.42
CA GLY A 158 16.34 9.35 -15.67
C GLY A 158 14.82 9.53 -15.58
N GLN A 159 14.14 9.22 -16.69
CA GLN A 159 12.67 9.37 -16.82
C GLN A 159 12.03 8.20 -17.59
N LEU A 160 12.58 7.02 -17.42
CA LEU A 160 12.13 5.83 -18.16
C LEU A 160 10.65 5.52 -17.95
N ARG A 161 10.11 5.80 -16.75
CA ARG A 161 8.68 5.61 -16.44
C ARG A 161 7.80 6.47 -17.34
N PHE A 162 8.08 7.77 -17.46
CA PHE A 162 7.35 8.65 -18.38
C PHE A 162 7.46 8.22 -19.84
N ILE A 163 8.66 7.79 -20.28
CA ILE A 163 8.88 7.29 -21.64
C ILE A 163 8.02 6.05 -21.90
N ASN A 164 7.91 5.13 -20.96
CA ASN A 164 7.10 3.93 -21.08
C ASN A 164 5.59 4.23 -21.13
N ILE A 165 5.12 5.25 -20.41
CA ILE A 165 3.74 5.74 -20.51
C ILE A 165 3.41 6.15 -21.94
N GLY A 166 4.30 6.93 -22.58
CA GLY A 166 4.12 7.35 -23.98
C GLY A 166 4.13 6.21 -24.98
N LYS A 167 4.87 5.13 -24.69
CA LYS A 167 5.04 3.97 -25.59
C LYS A 167 3.99 2.88 -25.41
N ASP A 168 3.23 2.89 -24.32
CA ASP A 168 2.22 1.85 -24.07
C ASP A 168 1.04 2.02 -25.01
N THR A 169 0.79 1.00 -25.84
CA THR A 169 -0.25 0.95 -26.88
C THR A 169 -1.38 -0.02 -26.52
N THR A 170 -1.44 -0.50 -25.29
CA THR A 170 -2.52 -1.37 -24.83
C THR A 170 -3.88 -0.69 -25.04
N SER A 171 -4.83 -1.39 -25.65
CA SER A 171 -6.17 -0.88 -25.88
C SER A 171 -6.96 -0.74 -24.57
N GLN A 172 -7.95 0.17 -24.52
CA GLN A 172 -8.84 0.30 -23.35
C GLN A 172 -9.57 -1.02 -23.04
N ARG A 173 -10.00 -1.75 -24.07
CA ARG A 173 -10.61 -3.07 -23.91
C ARG A 173 -9.67 -4.06 -23.22
N ASP A 174 -8.39 -4.09 -23.62
CA ASP A 174 -7.41 -4.98 -23.01
C ASP A 174 -7.02 -4.51 -21.61
N LEU A 175 -6.98 -3.20 -21.36
CA LEU A 175 -6.77 -2.65 -20.03
C LEU A 175 -7.83 -3.15 -19.05
N GLU A 176 -9.12 -3.08 -19.37
CA GLU A 176 -10.18 -3.58 -18.49
C GLU A 176 -10.07 -5.10 -18.24
N ARG A 177 -9.70 -5.87 -19.27
CA ARG A 177 -9.41 -7.30 -19.10
C ARG A 177 -8.21 -7.55 -18.18
N ILE A 178 -7.16 -6.74 -18.31
CA ILE A 178 -5.97 -6.81 -17.44
C ILE A 178 -6.35 -6.51 -16.00
N LYS A 179 -7.05 -5.41 -15.71
CA LYS A 179 -7.52 -5.05 -14.37
C LYS A 179 -8.27 -6.21 -13.70
N THR A 180 -9.27 -6.74 -14.39
CA THR A 180 -10.09 -7.85 -13.87
C THR A 180 -9.24 -9.09 -13.58
N LYS A 181 -8.40 -9.50 -14.53
CA LYS A 181 -7.55 -10.69 -14.38
C LYS A 181 -6.52 -10.52 -13.25
N LEU A 182 -5.93 -9.35 -13.15
CA LEU A 182 -4.91 -9.09 -12.12
C LEU A 182 -5.53 -9.06 -10.71
N LYS A 183 -6.70 -8.46 -10.56
CA LYS A 183 -7.44 -8.47 -9.28
C LYS A 183 -7.73 -9.89 -8.81
N ILE A 184 -8.24 -10.75 -9.70
CA ILE A 184 -8.48 -12.18 -9.41
C ILE A 184 -7.17 -12.87 -9.00
N LYS A 185 -6.09 -12.68 -9.77
CA LYS A 185 -4.79 -13.28 -9.48
C LYS A 185 -4.22 -12.84 -8.13
N ALA A 186 -4.29 -11.54 -7.82
CA ALA A 186 -3.79 -10.99 -6.57
C ALA A 186 -4.61 -11.49 -5.36
N ARG A 187 -5.92 -11.56 -5.48
CA ARG A 187 -6.78 -12.17 -4.46
C ARG A 187 -6.50 -13.68 -4.29
N THR A 188 -6.25 -14.41 -5.38
CA THR A 188 -5.83 -15.81 -5.31
C THR A 188 -4.48 -15.97 -4.62
N PHE A 189 -3.55 -15.02 -4.79
CA PHE A 189 -2.27 -15.02 -4.06
C PHE A 189 -2.51 -14.98 -2.54
N PHE A 190 -3.40 -14.11 -2.09
CA PHE A 190 -3.78 -13.98 -0.68
C PHE A 190 -4.93 -14.93 -0.25
N GLY A 191 -5.33 -15.89 -1.06
CA GLY A 191 -6.48 -16.75 -0.79
C GLY A 191 -6.41 -17.54 0.53
N ALA A 192 -5.24 -17.61 1.17
CA ALA A 192 -5.09 -18.17 2.51
C ALA A 192 -5.84 -17.35 3.59
N LEU A 193 -6.06 -16.04 3.38
CA LEU A 193 -6.86 -15.22 4.29
C LEU A 193 -8.25 -15.82 4.53
N GLU A 194 -8.87 -16.34 3.47
CA GLU A 194 -10.20 -16.96 3.54
C GLU A 194 -10.10 -18.47 3.84
N THR A 195 -9.31 -19.21 3.03
CA THR A 195 -9.29 -20.68 3.12
C THR A 195 -8.71 -21.22 4.42
N LYS A 196 -7.95 -20.42 5.16
CA LYS A 196 -7.37 -20.77 6.46
C LYS A 196 -7.91 -19.91 7.62
N ASN A 197 -8.90 -19.08 7.35
CA ASN A 197 -9.50 -18.16 8.32
C ASN A 197 -8.42 -17.36 9.09
N LEU A 198 -7.63 -16.57 8.33
CA LEU A 198 -6.55 -15.77 8.90
C LEU A 198 -7.04 -14.34 9.19
N ASP A 199 -6.59 -13.77 10.29
CA ASP A 199 -6.82 -12.36 10.62
C ASP A 199 -5.97 -11.42 9.78
N ALA A 200 -4.72 -11.81 9.46
CA ALA A 200 -3.87 -11.09 8.53
C ALA A 200 -2.80 -12.02 7.93
N ILE A 201 -2.23 -11.61 6.81
CA ILE A 201 -0.96 -12.14 6.31
C ILE A 201 0.16 -11.17 6.72
N LEU A 202 1.21 -11.73 7.31
CA LEU A 202 2.40 -10.98 7.73
C LEU A 202 3.44 -11.02 6.62
N SER A 203 3.93 -9.84 6.26
CA SER A 203 4.93 -9.63 5.23
C SER A 203 6.08 -8.77 5.77
N MET A 204 7.16 -8.66 5.02
CA MET A 204 8.32 -7.85 5.37
C MET A 204 8.43 -6.66 4.43
N ASN A 205 8.58 -5.45 4.98
CA ASN A 205 8.69 -4.21 4.22
C ASN A 205 7.56 -4.10 3.18
N ASN A 206 7.90 -3.81 1.92
CA ASN A 206 6.96 -3.71 0.80
C ASN A 206 6.94 -4.95 -0.11
N SER A 207 7.41 -6.11 0.36
CA SER A 207 7.59 -7.31 -0.48
C SER A 207 6.36 -7.75 -1.26
N HIS A 208 5.17 -7.55 -0.70
CA HIS A 208 3.90 -7.94 -1.33
C HIS A 208 2.99 -6.76 -1.70
N SER A 209 3.54 -5.53 -1.72
CA SER A 209 2.77 -4.30 -1.96
C SER A 209 2.05 -4.27 -3.32
N ALA A 210 2.68 -4.75 -4.39
CA ALA A 210 2.03 -4.81 -5.70
C ALA A 210 0.82 -5.74 -5.72
N TYR A 211 0.92 -6.90 -5.03
CA TYR A 211 -0.21 -7.84 -4.93
C TYR A 211 -1.35 -7.25 -4.11
N SER A 212 -1.06 -6.62 -2.96
CA SER A 212 -2.10 -6.03 -2.12
C SER A 212 -2.74 -4.80 -2.75
N ALA A 213 -1.97 -3.97 -3.49
CA ALA A 213 -2.52 -2.87 -4.28
C ALA A 213 -3.55 -3.38 -5.30
N VAL A 214 -3.18 -4.39 -6.11
CA VAL A 214 -4.05 -4.97 -7.14
C VAL A 214 -5.23 -5.74 -6.56
N ALA A 215 -5.06 -6.38 -5.39
CA ALA A 215 -6.16 -7.02 -4.66
C ALA A 215 -7.14 -6.01 -4.06
N GLU A 216 -6.75 -4.73 -3.97
CA GLU A 216 -7.42 -3.66 -3.22
C GLU A 216 -7.49 -3.97 -1.72
N TYR A 217 -6.44 -4.59 -1.19
CA TYR A 217 -6.32 -4.99 0.21
C TYR A 217 -5.52 -3.95 1.01
N PRO A 218 -5.96 -3.58 2.21
CA PRO A 218 -5.22 -2.66 3.08
C PRO A 218 -3.95 -3.29 3.61
N ASN A 219 -2.96 -2.44 3.88
CA ASN A 219 -1.70 -2.82 4.51
C ASN A 219 -1.36 -1.84 5.62
N LEU A 220 -0.90 -2.37 6.74
CA LEU A 220 -0.32 -1.58 7.82
C LEU A 220 1.13 -2.01 8.05
N THR A 221 2.05 -1.08 7.89
CA THR A 221 3.50 -1.31 8.03
C THR A 221 4.02 -0.67 9.31
N ILE A 222 4.71 -1.45 10.15
CA ILE A 222 5.17 -1.04 11.48
C ILE A 222 6.66 -1.42 11.63
N PRO A 223 7.51 -0.57 12.24
CA PRO A 223 8.90 -0.93 12.52
C PRO A 223 9.01 -2.23 13.31
N MET A 224 9.86 -3.15 12.85
CA MET A 224 10.13 -4.42 13.55
C MET A 224 11.61 -4.64 13.89
N GLY A 225 12.46 -3.65 13.63
CA GLY A 225 13.88 -3.69 13.94
C GLY A 225 14.73 -2.93 12.92
N TYR A 226 16.03 -3.11 13.03
CA TYR A 226 17.03 -2.49 12.18
C TYR A 226 18.08 -3.52 11.80
N LYS A 227 18.62 -3.43 10.59
CA LYS A 227 19.84 -4.15 10.20
C LYS A 227 21.05 -3.59 10.95
N GLU A 228 22.16 -4.30 10.92
CA GLU A 228 23.43 -3.82 11.47
C GLU A 228 23.88 -2.50 10.84
N THR A 229 23.48 -2.25 9.60
CA THR A 229 23.74 -0.99 8.88
C THR A 229 22.88 0.19 9.36
N GLY A 230 21.95 -0.01 10.31
CA GLY A 230 20.97 0.99 10.74
C GLY A 230 19.72 1.09 9.85
N GLU A 231 19.65 0.33 8.74
CA GLU A 231 18.47 0.32 7.85
C GLU A 231 17.24 -0.22 8.59
N PRO A 232 16.11 0.51 8.62
CA PRO A 232 14.89 0.06 9.28
C PRO A 232 14.24 -1.10 8.50
N ILE A 233 13.76 -2.08 9.24
CA ILE A 233 12.96 -3.22 8.75
C ILE A 233 11.57 -3.14 9.35
N SER A 234 10.57 -3.45 8.57
CA SER A 234 9.17 -3.33 8.98
C SER A 234 8.40 -4.64 8.83
N LEU A 235 7.51 -4.91 9.78
CA LEU A 235 6.45 -5.89 9.67
C LEU A 235 5.24 -5.25 8.99
N THR A 236 4.68 -5.91 7.98
CA THR A 236 3.50 -5.44 7.26
C THR A 236 2.36 -6.43 7.45
N PHE A 237 1.28 -5.96 8.05
CA PHE A 237 0.00 -6.68 8.17
C PHE A 237 -0.83 -6.41 6.92
N ILE A 238 -1.30 -7.48 6.26
CA ILE A 238 -2.15 -7.40 5.05
C ILE A 238 -3.48 -8.06 5.39
N GLY A 239 -4.56 -7.30 5.31
CA GLY A 239 -5.94 -7.76 5.54
C GLY A 239 -6.76 -7.79 4.26
N LYS A 240 -8.03 -8.16 4.37
CA LYS A 240 -9.01 -8.05 3.27
C LYS A 240 -9.53 -6.62 3.17
N SER A 241 -10.14 -6.26 2.05
CA SER A 241 -10.77 -4.95 1.85
C SER A 241 -11.68 -4.59 3.04
N HIS A 242 -11.58 -3.36 3.52
CA HIS A 242 -12.35 -2.80 4.64
C HIS A 242 -12.01 -3.39 6.03
N GLU A 243 -10.83 -3.99 6.19
CA GLU A 243 -10.36 -4.49 7.48
C GLU A 243 -9.30 -3.56 8.13
N GLU A 244 -9.27 -2.27 7.79
CA GLU A 244 -8.31 -1.28 8.31
C GLU A 244 -8.32 -1.21 9.84
N GLY A 245 -9.50 -1.19 10.45
CA GLY A 245 -9.67 -1.17 11.91
C GLY A 245 -9.01 -2.38 12.57
N LYS A 246 -9.26 -3.59 12.03
CA LYS A 246 -8.61 -4.81 12.50
C LYS A 246 -7.08 -4.71 12.39
N LEU A 247 -6.57 -4.22 11.25
CA LEU A 247 -5.12 -4.08 11.05
C LEU A 247 -4.51 -3.08 12.02
N LEU A 248 -5.20 -1.97 12.29
CA LEU A 248 -4.75 -0.96 13.26
C LEU A 248 -4.69 -1.53 14.68
N LEU A 249 -5.69 -2.32 15.11
CA LEU A 249 -5.68 -3.01 16.40
C LEU A 249 -4.52 -4.02 16.50
N LEU A 250 -4.35 -4.89 15.49
CA LEU A 250 -3.26 -5.85 15.44
C LEU A 250 -1.90 -5.15 15.43
N GLY A 251 -1.80 -4.05 14.69
CA GLY A 251 -0.60 -3.24 14.64
C GLY A 251 -0.27 -2.55 15.94
N TYR A 252 -1.27 -2.01 16.62
CA TYR A 252 -1.11 -1.41 17.95
C TYR A 252 -0.60 -2.46 18.96
N THR A 253 -1.23 -3.63 19.01
CA THR A 253 -0.77 -4.73 19.84
C THR A 253 0.69 -5.10 19.57
N PHE A 254 1.10 -5.17 18.29
CA PHE A 254 2.49 -5.46 17.92
C PHE A 254 3.44 -4.33 18.34
N GLU A 255 3.05 -3.09 18.14
CA GLU A 255 3.84 -1.92 18.53
C GLU A 255 4.09 -1.90 20.04
N GLN A 256 3.03 -2.10 20.87
CA GLN A 256 3.16 -2.16 22.32
C GLN A 256 4.03 -3.33 22.79
N LEU A 257 3.88 -4.49 22.18
CA LEU A 257 4.69 -5.69 22.48
C LEU A 257 6.17 -5.50 22.19
N THR A 258 6.52 -4.73 21.16
CA THR A 258 7.90 -4.72 20.64
C THR A 258 8.64 -3.39 20.81
N ASN A 259 7.93 -2.29 20.69
CA ASN A 259 8.42 -0.91 20.82
C ASN A 259 9.74 -0.64 20.06
N HIS A 260 9.82 -1.14 18.81
CA HIS A 260 11.05 -1.14 18.02
C HIS A 260 11.45 0.23 17.46
N ARG A 261 10.51 1.19 17.36
CA ARG A 261 10.81 2.46 16.73
C ARG A 261 11.89 3.25 17.50
N LYS A 262 12.92 3.71 16.80
CA LYS A 262 13.95 4.62 17.34
C LYS A 262 13.91 5.95 16.59
N MET A 263 14.20 7.03 17.29
CA MET A 263 14.42 8.31 16.64
C MET A 263 15.79 8.27 15.93
N PRO A 264 15.90 8.71 14.67
CA PRO A 264 17.20 8.85 14.00
C PRO A 264 18.10 9.81 14.78
N GLU A 265 19.41 9.52 14.84
CA GLU A 265 20.35 10.26 15.69
C GLU A 265 20.48 11.73 15.31
N ASP A 266 20.42 12.02 14.01
CA ASP A 266 20.50 13.39 13.47
C ASP A 266 19.26 14.25 13.75
N PHE A 267 18.22 13.68 14.36
CA PHE A 267 16.94 14.36 14.65
C PHE A 267 16.52 14.25 16.13
N LYS A 268 17.48 14.03 17.01
CA LYS A 268 17.27 14.02 18.46
C LYS A 268 17.29 15.42 19.06
#